data_eb448807a79d1b3a791fcbddf7e3b243
#
_entry.id   eb448807a79d1b3a791fcbddf7e3b243
#
_cell.length_a   1.000
_cell.length_b   1.000
_cell.length_c   1.000
_cell.angle_alpha   90.00
_cell.angle_beta   90.00
_cell.angle_gamma   90.00
#
_symmetry.space_group_name_H-M   'P 1'
#
loop_
_entity.id
_entity.type
_entity.pdbx_description
1 polymer ?
#
loop_
_entity_poly.entity_id
_entity_poly.type
_entity_poly.pdbx_seq_one_letter_code
_entity_poly.pdbx_strand_id
1 'polypeptide(L)'
;YAPESPAIAGALPPEALPLPATAPTEAPEPTPPVFTAQDGANISLYNTAGVDLDPETAILQAPAWPEADGPKVLIYSSHATESYQKNGENYTETAAYRTLDSGFNMLSLGAALEDALKARGIPVLRDEALHDYPSYNDSYISSRKSAQAYLDEYPSLCLVLDLHRDA
;
A
#
# COMPACT_ATOMS: atom_id res chain seq x y z
N TYR A 1 5.01 36.60 3.31
CA TYR A 1 6.17 36.02 2.64
C TYR A 1 6.25 34.58 3.07
N ALA A 2 5.79 33.66 2.23
CA ALA A 2 5.90 32.21 2.48
C ALA A 2 7.24 31.76 1.87
N PRO A 3 8.07 31.00 2.60
CA PRO A 3 9.25 30.41 2.00
C PRO A 3 8.85 29.24 1.09
N GLU A 4 9.34 29.27 -0.13
CA GLU A 4 9.25 28.14 -1.06
C GLU A 4 9.99 26.92 -0.48
N SER A 5 9.33 25.77 -0.48
CA SER A 5 9.96 24.49 -0.14
C SER A 5 11.02 24.17 -1.19
N PRO A 6 12.25 23.79 -0.80
CA PRO A 6 13.24 23.34 -1.76
C PRO A 6 12.80 22.01 -2.38
N ALA A 7 12.79 21.95 -3.71
CA ALA A 7 12.65 20.71 -4.45
C ALA A 7 13.80 19.75 -4.06
N ILE A 8 13.48 18.58 -3.55
CA ILE A 8 14.47 17.54 -3.27
C ILE A 8 14.91 16.98 -4.63
N ALA A 9 16.11 17.34 -5.04
CA ALA A 9 16.73 16.75 -6.22
C ALA A 9 16.88 15.24 -6.01
N GLY A 10 16.37 14.44 -6.96
CA GLY A 10 16.40 13.01 -6.91
C GLY A 10 17.82 12.46 -6.73
N ALA A 11 18.03 11.70 -5.70
CA ALA A 11 19.21 10.87 -5.54
C ALA A 11 19.09 9.69 -6.53
N LEU A 12 20.10 9.51 -7.37
CA LEU A 12 20.22 8.34 -8.23
C LEU A 12 20.26 7.07 -7.37
N PRO A 13 19.57 5.99 -7.73
CA PRO A 13 19.63 4.76 -7.00
C PRO A 13 21.06 4.16 -7.06
N PRO A 14 21.54 3.50 -5.99
CA PRO A 14 22.80 2.80 -6.03
C PRO A 14 22.74 1.68 -7.06
N GLU A 15 23.82 1.58 -7.83
CA GLU A 15 24.01 0.57 -8.87
C GLU A 15 23.82 -0.83 -8.30
N ALA A 16 22.78 -1.52 -8.80
CA ALA A 16 22.48 -2.89 -8.38
C ALA A 16 23.57 -3.84 -8.87
N LEU A 17 24.21 -4.53 -7.96
CA LEU A 17 25.11 -5.64 -8.27
C LEU A 17 24.34 -6.73 -9.01
N PRO A 18 24.90 -7.32 -10.08
CA PRO A 18 24.22 -8.37 -10.83
C PRO A 18 24.06 -9.62 -9.95
N LEU A 19 22.82 -10.00 -9.73
CA LEU A 19 22.49 -11.31 -9.16
C LEU A 19 22.85 -12.40 -10.16
N PRO A 20 23.36 -13.56 -9.71
CA PRO A 20 23.64 -14.67 -10.60
C PRO A 20 22.35 -15.15 -11.25
N ALA A 21 22.36 -15.26 -12.58
CA ALA A 21 21.25 -15.78 -13.36
C ALA A 21 21.07 -17.28 -13.07
N THR A 22 20.19 -17.59 -12.11
CA THR A 22 19.55 -18.89 -12.06
C THR A 22 18.34 -18.83 -12.98
N ALA A 23 18.30 -19.71 -13.98
CA ALA A 23 17.14 -19.84 -14.85
C ALA A 23 15.88 -20.01 -14.00
N PRO A 24 14.79 -19.27 -14.27
CA PRO A 24 13.56 -19.43 -13.53
C PRO A 24 13.03 -20.84 -13.81
N THR A 25 13.03 -21.67 -12.78
CA THR A 25 12.11 -22.80 -12.75
C THR A 25 10.73 -22.17 -12.69
N GLU A 26 9.95 -22.32 -13.75
CA GLU A 26 8.57 -21.85 -13.83
C GLU A 26 7.81 -22.43 -12.64
N ALA A 27 7.60 -21.58 -11.63
CA ALA A 27 6.78 -21.94 -10.49
C ALA A 27 5.35 -22.16 -11.04
N PRO A 28 4.64 -23.22 -10.60
CA PRO A 28 3.26 -23.40 -11.03
C PRO A 28 2.49 -22.12 -10.72
N GLU A 29 1.73 -21.63 -11.71
CA GLU A 29 0.88 -20.45 -11.53
C GLU A 29 0.03 -20.66 -10.27
N PRO A 30 0.02 -19.69 -9.33
CA PRO A 30 -0.79 -19.83 -8.14
C PRO A 30 -2.26 -19.89 -8.59
N THR A 31 -2.87 -21.04 -8.44
CA THR A 31 -4.33 -21.17 -8.56
C THR A 31 -4.95 -20.18 -7.57
N PRO A 32 -5.84 -19.30 -8.02
CA PRO A 32 -6.50 -18.37 -7.11
C PRO A 32 -7.19 -19.18 -5.99
N PRO A 33 -7.12 -18.69 -4.73
CA PRO A 33 -7.78 -19.37 -3.63
C PRO A 33 -9.27 -19.47 -3.92
N VAL A 34 -9.81 -20.67 -3.86
CA VAL A 34 -11.25 -20.89 -3.96
C VAL A 34 -11.82 -20.79 -2.56
N PHE A 35 -12.54 -19.71 -2.27
CA PHE A 35 -13.26 -19.56 -1.01
C PHE A 35 -14.54 -20.41 -1.04
N THR A 36 -14.84 -21.07 0.06
CA THR A 36 -16.03 -21.90 0.22
C THR A 36 -16.97 -21.29 1.27
N ALA A 37 -18.20 -21.76 1.35
CA ALA A 37 -19.12 -21.36 2.41
C ALA A 37 -18.55 -21.64 3.83
N GLN A 38 -17.68 -22.66 3.97
CA GLN A 38 -17.01 -22.97 5.20
C GLN A 38 -16.01 -21.88 5.62
N ASP A 39 -15.33 -21.25 4.64
CA ASP A 39 -14.42 -20.12 4.91
C ASP A 39 -15.22 -18.91 5.40
N GLY A 40 -16.39 -18.66 4.83
CA GLY A 40 -17.32 -17.62 5.28
C GLY A 40 -17.79 -17.79 6.72
N ALA A 41 -18.07 -19.02 7.12
CA ALA A 41 -18.50 -19.32 8.49
C ALA A 41 -17.44 -19.01 9.58
N ASN A 42 -16.17 -18.88 9.19
CA ASN A 42 -15.07 -18.54 10.09
C ASN A 42 -14.76 -17.04 10.14
N ILE A 43 -15.49 -16.21 9.41
CA ILE A 43 -15.28 -14.76 9.38
C ILE A 43 -16.31 -14.07 10.26
N SER A 44 -15.81 -13.30 11.24
CA SER A 44 -16.66 -12.42 12.05
C SER A 44 -16.81 -11.07 11.34
N LEU A 45 -18.03 -10.70 10.99
CA LEU A 45 -18.34 -9.43 10.38
C LEU A 45 -18.83 -8.44 11.43
N TYR A 46 -18.09 -7.34 11.63
CA TYR A 46 -18.54 -6.21 12.42
C TYR A 46 -19.05 -5.10 11.50
N ASN A 47 -20.38 -5.04 11.31
CA ASN A 47 -21.03 -4.13 10.39
C ASN A 47 -21.72 -2.98 11.14
N THR A 48 -21.16 -1.77 11.05
CA THR A 48 -21.75 -0.54 11.62
C THR A 48 -22.42 0.34 10.58
N ALA A 49 -22.34 -0.04 9.29
CA ALA A 49 -22.85 0.79 8.19
C ALA A 49 -24.37 0.66 7.97
N GLY A 50 -25.04 -0.26 8.67
CA GLY A 50 -26.47 -0.49 8.52
C GLY A 50 -26.87 -1.12 7.16
N VAL A 51 -25.91 -1.61 6.39
CA VAL A 51 -26.12 -2.33 5.15
C VAL A 51 -26.34 -3.80 5.45
N ASP A 52 -27.34 -4.41 4.85
CA ASP A 52 -27.52 -5.86 4.98
C ASP A 52 -26.44 -6.59 4.15
N LEU A 53 -25.54 -7.25 4.86
CA LEU A 53 -24.44 -8.00 4.27
C LEU A 53 -24.53 -9.46 4.69
N ASP A 54 -24.65 -10.33 3.72
CA ASP A 54 -24.49 -11.76 3.88
C ASP A 54 -23.01 -12.15 3.69
N PRO A 55 -22.28 -12.49 4.76
CA PRO A 55 -20.85 -12.82 4.65
C PRO A 55 -20.57 -13.99 3.73
N GLU A 56 -21.43 -15.00 3.71
CA GLU A 56 -21.25 -16.19 2.88
C GLU A 56 -21.33 -15.83 1.39
N THR A 57 -22.30 -15.02 1.01
CA THR A 57 -22.47 -14.56 -0.37
C THR A 57 -21.35 -13.57 -0.77
N ALA A 58 -20.96 -12.66 0.13
CA ALA A 58 -19.92 -11.66 -0.15
C ALA A 58 -18.55 -12.31 -0.41
N ILE A 59 -18.20 -13.37 0.32
CA ILE A 59 -16.92 -14.08 0.15
C ILE A 59 -16.88 -14.90 -1.14
N LEU A 60 -18.00 -15.45 -1.56
CA LEU A 60 -18.09 -16.26 -2.78
C LEU A 60 -18.07 -15.41 -4.07
N GLN A 61 -18.24 -14.12 -3.96
CA GLN A 61 -18.15 -13.21 -5.12
C GLN A 61 -16.70 -12.77 -5.33
N ALA A 62 -16.05 -13.35 -6.31
CA ALA A 62 -14.75 -12.85 -6.75
C ALA A 62 -14.90 -11.41 -7.28
N PRO A 63 -14.12 -10.43 -6.79
CA PRO A 63 -14.15 -9.09 -7.34
C PRO A 63 -13.72 -9.13 -8.82
N ALA A 64 -14.53 -8.52 -9.69
CA ALA A 64 -14.12 -8.33 -11.08
C ALA A 64 -13.19 -7.11 -11.18
N TRP A 65 -12.02 -7.30 -11.80
CA TRP A 65 -11.19 -6.16 -12.15
C TRP A 65 -11.88 -5.33 -13.24
N PRO A 66 -11.87 -3.98 -13.16
CA PRO A 66 -12.36 -3.14 -14.24
C PRO A 66 -11.64 -3.45 -15.55
N GLU A 67 -12.38 -3.45 -16.67
CA GLU A 67 -11.79 -3.66 -18.00
C GLU A 67 -10.95 -2.46 -18.46
N ALA A 68 -11.13 -1.28 -17.84
CA ALA A 68 -10.37 -0.09 -18.16
C ALA A 68 -8.86 -0.32 -18.02
N ASP A 69 -8.10 0.09 -19.03
CA ASP A 69 -6.64 0.05 -18.98
C ASP A 69 -6.09 0.97 -17.89
N GLY A 70 -4.97 0.57 -17.28
CA GLY A 70 -4.28 1.36 -16.28
C GLY A 70 -4.14 0.67 -14.93
N PRO A 71 -3.69 1.41 -13.90
CA PRO A 71 -3.46 0.88 -12.56
C PRO A 71 -4.77 0.39 -11.93
N LYS A 72 -4.68 -0.71 -11.17
CA LYS A 72 -5.82 -1.33 -10.48
C LYS A 72 -5.80 -1.09 -8.98
N VAL A 73 -4.61 -0.91 -8.43
CA VAL A 73 -4.37 -0.77 -6.99
C VAL A 73 -3.67 0.55 -6.72
N LEU A 74 -4.17 1.29 -5.75
CA LEU A 74 -3.47 2.41 -5.11
C LEU A 74 -3.01 1.98 -3.73
N ILE A 75 -1.72 2.13 -3.46
CA ILE A 75 -1.12 1.97 -2.12
C ILE A 75 -0.76 3.34 -1.60
N TYR A 76 -1.16 3.66 -0.38
CA TYR A 76 -0.74 4.85 0.34
C TYR A 76 -0.64 4.56 1.84
N SER A 77 -0.19 5.52 2.63
CA SER A 77 -0.18 5.44 4.08
C SER A 77 -0.59 6.79 4.67
N SER A 78 -1.73 6.86 5.34
CA SER A 78 -2.14 8.09 6.02
C SER A 78 -1.17 8.45 7.16
N HIS A 79 -0.50 7.44 7.75
CA HIS A 79 0.57 7.61 8.74
C HIS A 79 1.90 7.06 8.20
N ALA A 80 2.40 7.68 7.13
CA ALA A 80 3.57 7.20 6.40
C ALA A 80 4.86 7.19 7.23
N THR A 81 4.96 8.02 8.29
CA THR A 81 6.13 8.04 9.16
C THR A 81 6.17 6.93 10.21
N GLU A 82 5.10 6.13 10.37
CA GLU A 82 5.13 4.94 11.23
C GLU A 82 6.28 4.01 10.83
N SER A 83 7.00 3.48 11.83
CA SER A 83 8.29 2.86 11.59
C SER A 83 8.38 1.43 12.09
N TYR A 84 9.25 0.66 11.42
CA TYR A 84 9.65 -0.68 11.81
C TYR A 84 11.15 -0.74 12.03
N GLN A 85 11.56 -1.37 13.13
CA GLN A 85 12.96 -1.70 13.34
C GLN A 85 13.30 -2.97 12.54
N LYS A 86 14.28 -2.85 11.65
CA LYS A 86 14.86 -4.03 10.99
C LYS A 86 15.76 -4.77 11.98
N ASN A 87 15.86 -6.08 11.84
CA ASN A 87 16.69 -6.88 12.72
C ASN A 87 18.16 -6.45 12.65
N GLY A 88 18.71 -6.02 13.78
CA GLY A 88 20.10 -5.55 13.89
C GLY A 88 20.36 -4.13 13.40
N GLU A 89 19.36 -3.40 12.93
CA GLU A 89 19.48 -2.03 12.46
C GLU A 89 18.61 -1.08 13.31
N ASN A 90 19.09 0.15 13.50
CA ASN A 90 18.34 1.19 14.20
C ASN A 90 18.07 2.35 13.26
N TYR A 91 16.94 3.03 13.47
CA TYR A 91 16.59 4.28 12.81
C TYR A 91 16.55 5.43 13.82
N THR A 92 16.64 6.67 13.33
CA THR A 92 16.46 7.84 14.15
C THR A 92 14.99 8.20 14.27
N GLU A 93 14.43 8.15 15.48
CA GLU A 93 13.06 8.56 15.73
C GLU A 93 12.89 10.08 15.61
N THR A 94 11.84 10.50 14.93
CA THR A 94 11.36 11.90 14.92
C THR A 94 10.24 12.13 15.92
N ALA A 95 9.54 11.06 16.28
CA ALA A 95 8.56 10.96 17.36
C ALA A 95 8.48 9.47 17.75
N ALA A 96 7.76 9.13 18.84
CA ALA A 96 7.64 7.75 19.29
C ALA A 96 7.15 6.85 18.14
N TYR A 97 7.96 5.84 17.82
CA TYR A 97 7.71 4.85 16.75
C TYR A 97 7.55 5.45 15.34
N ARG A 98 8.16 6.63 15.07
CA ARG A 98 8.07 7.34 13.79
C ARG A 98 9.44 7.79 13.31
N THR A 99 9.63 7.75 11.98
CA THR A 99 10.83 8.23 11.34
C THR A 99 10.55 8.81 9.96
N LEU A 100 11.35 9.80 9.56
CA LEU A 100 11.37 10.31 8.18
C LEU A 100 12.27 9.48 7.26
N ASP A 101 13.02 8.53 7.81
CA ASP A 101 13.83 7.62 7.02
C ASP A 101 12.92 6.62 6.29
N SER A 102 12.80 6.79 4.97
CA SER A 102 11.95 5.96 4.12
C SER A 102 12.36 4.48 4.09
N GLY A 103 13.57 4.15 4.50
CA GLY A 103 14.02 2.77 4.64
C GLY A 103 13.41 2.03 5.84
N PHE A 104 12.85 2.76 6.81
CA PHE A 104 12.35 2.20 8.08
C PHE A 104 10.90 2.57 8.38
N ASN A 105 10.21 3.27 7.48
CA ASN A 105 8.83 3.67 7.66
C ASN A 105 7.88 2.95 6.69
N MET A 106 6.61 3.33 6.67
CA MET A 106 5.58 2.67 5.85
C MET A 106 5.84 2.76 4.35
N LEU A 107 6.66 3.73 3.89
CA LEU A 107 7.03 3.81 2.47
C LEU A 107 7.83 2.59 2.02
N SER A 108 8.71 2.03 2.86
CA SER A 108 9.45 0.81 2.53
C SER A 108 8.55 -0.42 2.43
N LEU A 109 7.54 -0.51 3.29
CA LEU A 109 6.55 -1.59 3.25
C LEU A 109 5.67 -1.47 2.00
N GLY A 110 5.22 -0.25 1.69
CA GLY A 110 4.47 0.05 0.47
C GLY A 110 5.24 -0.32 -0.79
N ALA A 111 6.54 -0.03 -0.84
CA ALA A 111 7.41 -0.42 -1.96
C ALA A 111 7.50 -1.94 -2.13
N ALA A 112 7.70 -2.67 -1.03
CA ALA A 112 7.76 -4.14 -1.08
C ALA A 112 6.42 -4.75 -1.54
N LEU A 113 5.30 -4.20 -1.12
CA LEU A 113 3.98 -4.64 -1.57
C LEU A 113 3.74 -4.32 -3.04
N GLU A 114 4.12 -3.12 -3.49
CA GLU A 114 4.07 -2.72 -4.90
C GLU A 114 4.84 -3.71 -5.78
N ASP A 115 6.08 -4.02 -5.41
CA ASP A 115 6.92 -4.98 -6.14
C ASP A 115 6.29 -6.38 -6.20
N ALA A 116 5.74 -6.84 -5.07
CA ALA A 116 5.08 -8.14 -4.99
C ALA A 116 3.82 -8.23 -5.86
N LEU A 117 3.05 -7.16 -5.97
CA LEU A 117 1.86 -7.09 -6.82
C LEU A 117 2.24 -6.99 -8.30
N LYS A 118 3.23 -6.15 -8.64
CA LYS A 118 3.76 -6.02 -10.00
C LYS A 118 4.33 -7.36 -10.52
N ALA A 119 5.04 -8.10 -9.67
CA ALA A 119 5.55 -9.44 -10.02
C ALA A 119 4.42 -10.44 -10.33
N ARG A 120 3.20 -10.18 -9.89
CA ARG A 120 1.99 -10.96 -10.22
C ARG A 120 1.18 -10.38 -11.38
N GLY A 121 1.73 -9.39 -12.09
CA GLY A 121 1.06 -8.76 -13.22
C GLY A 121 -0.06 -7.79 -12.83
N ILE A 122 -0.14 -7.37 -11.56
CA ILE A 122 -1.14 -6.41 -11.08
C ILE A 122 -0.57 -4.99 -11.21
N PRO A 123 -1.15 -4.11 -12.03
CA PRO A 123 -0.69 -2.74 -12.17
C PRO A 123 -1.03 -1.93 -10.91
N VAL A 124 0.00 -1.33 -10.31
CA VAL A 124 -0.08 -0.61 -9.03
C VAL A 124 0.45 0.81 -9.16
N LEU A 125 -0.20 1.74 -8.47
CA LEU A 125 0.33 3.06 -8.13
C LEU A 125 0.64 3.10 -6.63
N ARG A 126 1.68 3.84 -6.26
CA ARG A 126 2.02 4.10 -4.88
C ARG A 126 2.18 5.60 -4.63
N ASP A 127 1.47 6.09 -3.63
CA ASP A 127 1.67 7.43 -3.08
C ASP A 127 2.83 7.40 -2.08
N GLU A 128 3.82 8.26 -2.28
CA GLU A 128 5.01 8.38 -1.44
C GLU A 128 4.97 9.60 -0.52
N ALA A 129 3.83 10.28 -0.44
CA ALA A 129 3.70 11.46 0.40
C ALA A 129 3.70 11.09 1.89
N LEU A 130 4.36 11.94 2.69
CA LEU A 130 4.34 11.85 4.15
C LEU A 130 3.14 12.65 4.68
N HIS A 131 1.95 12.04 4.68
CA HIS A 131 0.70 12.71 5.02
C HIS A 131 0.61 13.17 6.47
N ASP A 132 1.35 12.53 7.36
CA ASP A 132 1.43 12.81 8.80
C ASP A 132 2.62 13.70 9.18
N TYR A 133 3.29 14.30 8.20
CA TYR A 133 4.38 15.23 8.43
C TYR A 133 4.20 16.50 7.57
N PRO A 134 4.41 17.71 8.11
CA PRO A 134 4.84 18.00 9.50
C PRO A 134 3.70 17.96 10.53
N SER A 135 2.44 17.77 10.11
CA SER A 135 1.29 17.75 11.00
C SER A 135 0.64 16.37 11.04
N TYR A 136 0.74 15.72 12.20
CA TYR A 136 0.07 14.43 12.43
C TYR A 136 -1.46 14.54 12.37
N ASN A 137 -2.01 15.61 12.94
CA ASN A 137 -3.47 15.77 13.03
C ASN A 137 -4.16 15.97 11.67
N ASP A 138 -3.42 16.41 10.66
CA ASP A 138 -3.94 16.65 9.31
C ASP A 138 -3.76 15.43 8.38
N SER A 139 -3.19 14.34 8.88
CA SER A 139 -2.82 13.16 8.07
C SER A 139 -3.98 12.62 7.25
N TYR A 140 -5.14 12.41 7.85
CA TYR A 140 -6.32 11.89 7.14
C TYR A 140 -6.91 12.89 6.14
N ILE A 141 -6.81 14.20 6.40
CA ILE A 141 -7.25 15.22 5.45
C ILE A 141 -6.31 15.24 4.25
N SER A 142 -5.01 15.18 4.50
CA SER A 142 -3.97 15.15 3.48
C SER A 142 -4.07 13.90 2.61
N SER A 143 -4.11 12.71 3.22
CA SER A 143 -4.18 11.44 2.51
C SER A 143 -5.47 11.27 1.72
N ARG A 144 -6.62 11.68 2.28
CA ARG A 144 -7.88 11.68 1.54
C ARG A 144 -7.82 12.53 0.28
N LYS A 145 -7.21 13.73 0.37
CA LYS A 145 -7.06 14.63 -0.80
C LYS A 145 -6.20 13.99 -1.87
N SER A 146 -5.10 13.34 -1.48
CA SER A 146 -4.22 12.62 -2.40
C SER A 146 -4.93 11.43 -3.04
N ALA A 147 -5.55 10.57 -2.24
CA ALA A 147 -6.28 9.41 -2.74
C ALA A 147 -7.41 9.81 -3.70
N GLN A 148 -8.14 10.90 -3.41
CA GLN A 148 -9.19 11.39 -4.30
C GLN A 148 -8.60 11.85 -5.64
N ALA A 149 -7.45 12.53 -5.65
CA ALA A 149 -6.80 12.96 -6.88
C ALA A 149 -6.40 11.78 -7.76
N TYR A 150 -5.86 10.70 -7.17
CA TYR A 150 -5.57 9.46 -7.90
C TYR A 150 -6.84 8.80 -8.46
N LEU A 151 -7.92 8.74 -7.70
CA LEU A 151 -9.19 8.16 -8.15
C LEU A 151 -9.81 8.98 -9.30
N ASP A 152 -9.69 10.29 -9.27
CA ASP A 152 -10.17 11.18 -10.32
C ASP A 152 -9.33 11.05 -11.62
N GLU A 153 -8.02 10.82 -11.49
CA GLU A 153 -7.10 10.66 -12.61
C GLU A 153 -7.14 9.26 -13.24
N TYR A 154 -7.33 8.22 -12.41
CA TYR A 154 -7.25 6.81 -12.84
C TYR A 154 -8.56 6.06 -12.57
N PRO A 155 -9.54 6.12 -13.46
CA PRO A 155 -10.83 5.43 -13.28
C PRO A 155 -10.72 3.90 -13.32
N SER A 156 -9.52 3.37 -13.63
CA SER A 156 -9.19 1.94 -13.58
C SER A 156 -8.89 1.44 -12.18
N LEU A 157 -8.67 2.35 -11.20
CA LEU A 157 -8.45 1.96 -9.80
C LEU A 157 -9.71 1.35 -9.19
N CYS A 158 -9.56 0.19 -8.58
CA CYS A 158 -10.65 -0.54 -7.93
C CYS A 158 -10.32 -1.03 -6.52
N LEU A 159 -9.06 -0.90 -6.12
CA LEU A 159 -8.61 -1.22 -4.76
C LEU A 159 -7.71 -0.10 -4.25
N VAL A 160 -8.03 0.40 -3.07
CA VAL A 160 -7.25 1.43 -2.38
C VAL A 160 -6.82 0.86 -1.04
N LEU A 161 -5.52 0.81 -0.80
CA LEU A 161 -4.91 0.24 0.40
C LEU A 161 -4.23 1.35 1.20
N ASP A 162 -4.74 1.58 2.40
CA ASP A 162 -4.08 2.43 3.42
C ASP A 162 -3.27 1.53 4.34
N LEU A 163 -1.94 1.61 4.25
CA LEU A 163 -1.05 0.78 5.03
C LEU A 163 -0.73 1.46 6.35
N HIS A 164 -1.00 0.75 7.44
CA HIS A 164 -0.74 1.19 8.80
C HIS A 164 0.13 0.21 9.56
N ARG A 165 0.74 0.71 10.61
CA ARG A 165 1.29 -0.05 11.69
C ARG A 165 0.50 0.29 12.95
N ASP A 166 -0.09 -0.73 13.59
CA ASP A 166 -0.61 -0.58 14.95
C ASP A 166 0.52 -0.70 15.97
N ALA A 167 0.49 0.16 16.99
CA ALA A 167 1.48 0.20 18.06
C ALA A 167 1.16 -0.79 19.17
#